data_bd84537f38c1420557fe26752ff43fc7
#
_entry.id   bd84537f38c1420557fe26752ff43fc7
#
_cell.length_a   1.000
_cell.length_b   1.000
_cell.length_c   1.000
_cell.angle_alpha   90.00
_cell.angle_beta   90.00
_cell.angle_gamma   90.00
#
_symmetry.space_group_name_H-M   'P 1'
#
loop_
_entity.id
_entity.type
_entity.pdbx_description
1 polymer ?
#
loop_
_entity_poly.entity_id
_entity_poly.type
_entity_poly.pdbx_seq_one_letter_code
_entity_poly.pdbx_strand_id
1 'polypeptide(L)'
;MGPTVVSAARPPAAGHLVVISPHLDDAVLSGWSFLRAAERATVITVCAGIATAPPSDYDRLTRADDPAQRCRARREEDRRVLADHGWSPIHLDVLDAPYRTPATTPHPAVIAAAIAQRLPADATHLLIPAGVGCHEDHLLARDAALLLDRSGLEANVMADYPYAAAYGWPGWVLGEADPEHLAPETTWDAALRSIRPLLGDPGVVALSTAEQAAKLAAFRGYATQWDATEAGPSRQVSHPRRIPYEVAWPLLAS
;
A
#
# COMPACT_ATOMS: atom_id res chain seq x y z
N MET A 1 -9.43 2.37 31.67
CA MET A 1 -8.11 1.87 31.25
C MET A 1 -8.02 2.20 29.77
N GLY A 2 -7.10 3.09 29.39
CA GLY A 2 -6.90 3.40 27.97
C GLY A 2 -6.36 2.18 27.21
N PRO A 3 -6.58 2.08 25.89
CA PRO A 3 -6.07 0.96 25.11
C PRO A 3 -4.56 0.91 25.26
N THR A 4 -4.05 -0.26 25.60
CA THR A 4 -2.62 -0.54 25.59
C THR A 4 -2.20 -0.49 24.12
N VAL A 5 -1.54 0.58 23.72
CA VAL A 5 -0.92 0.69 22.40
C VAL A 5 0.15 -0.42 22.37
N VAL A 6 -0.19 -1.53 21.74
CA VAL A 6 0.81 -2.55 21.41
C VAL A 6 1.78 -1.87 20.47
N SER A 7 3.05 -1.83 20.85
CA SER A 7 4.11 -1.19 20.07
C SER A 7 4.08 -1.74 18.65
N ALA A 8 3.64 -0.91 17.71
CA ALA A 8 3.62 -1.29 16.31
C ALA A 8 5.04 -1.62 15.86
N ALA A 9 5.19 -2.67 15.09
CA ALA A 9 6.41 -2.94 14.35
C ALA A 9 6.68 -1.77 13.41
N ARG A 10 7.45 -0.79 13.89
CA ARG A 10 8.03 0.27 13.06
C ARG A 10 9.43 -0.18 12.67
N PRO A 11 9.84 0.01 11.41
CA PRO A 11 11.24 -0.21 11.09
C PRO A 11 12.10 0.68 12.02
N PRO A 12 13.25 0.21 12.49
CA PRO A 12 14.16 1.05 13.25
C PRO A 12 14.48 2.31 12.43
N ALA A 13 14.69 3.44 13.09
CA ALA A 13 15.02 4.71 12.45
C ALA A 13 16.31 4.65 11.60
N ALA A 14 17.16 3.64 11.84
CA ALA A 14 18.36 3.36 11.04
C ALA A 14 18.07 2.31 9.98
N GLY A 15 18.58 2.53 8.76
CA GLY A 15 18.51 1.56 7.66
C GLY A 15 17.73 2.04 6.44
N HIS A 16 17.67 1.16 5.44
CA HIS A 16 17.04 1.43 4.17
C HIS A 16 15.75 0.60 4.04
N LEU A 17 14.62 1.28 4.06
CA LEU A 17 13.30 0.68 3.85
C LEU A 17 13.00 0.57 2.35
N VAL A 18 12.58 -0.61 1.91
CA VAL A 18 11.96 -0.79 0.59
C VAL A 18 10.46 -1.07 0.77
N VAL A 19 9.62 -0.29 0.11
CA VAL A 19 8.17 -0.49 0.09
C VAL A 19 7.77 -1.06 -1.27
N ILE A 20 7.10 -2.20 -1.28
CA ILE A 20 6.45 -2.73 -2.49
C ILE A 20 5.05 -2.16 -2.54
N SER A 21 4.83 -1.25 -3.48
CA SER A 21 3.56 -0.55 -3.69
C SER A 21 2.81 -1.19 -4.86
N PRO A 22 1.54 -1.60 -4.69
CA PRO A 22 0.72 -2.03 -5.82
C PRO A 22 0.57 -0.94 -6.87
N HIS A 23 0.11 0.25 -6.48
CA HIS A 23 -0.09 1.42 -7.34
C HIS A 23 0.74 2.63 -6.88
N LEU A 24 0.63 3.71 -7.63
CA LEU A 24 1.45 4.94 -7.51
C LEU A 24 1.05 5.87 -6.34
N ASP A 25 0.28 5.41 -5.37
CA ASP A 25 -0.18 6.17 -4.20
C ASP A 25 -0.25 5.30 -2.94
N ASP A 26 -0.30 3.97 -3.10
CA ASP A 26 -0.51 3.03 -2.00
C ASP A 26 0.58 3.09 -0.92
N ALA A 27 1.84 3.32 -1.30
CA ALA A 27 2.94 3.43 -0.33
C ALA A 27 2.70 4.59 0.65
N VAL A 28 2.25 5.74 0.16
CA VAL A 28 1.93 6.92 0.98
C VAL A 28 0.66 6.67 1.79
N LEU A 29 -0.33 6.01 1.20
CA LEU A 29 -1.60 5.73 1.86
C LEU A 29 -1.48 4.67 2.96
N SER A 30 -0.68 3.63 2.76
CA SER A 30 -0.64 2.46 3.63
C SER A 30 0.57 2.42 4.56
N GLY A 31 1.70 2.99 4.14
CA GLY A 31 3.00 2.91 4.81
C GLY A 31 3.57 4.24 5.29
N TRP A 32 2.76 5.27 5.48
CA TRP A 32 3.22 6.63 5.83
C TRP A 32 4.12 6.66 7.05
N SER A 33 3.71 6.00 8.15
CA SER A 33 4.49 5.98 9.39
C SER A 33 5.83 5.27 9.23
N PHE A 34 5.88 4.22 8.40
CA PHE A 34 7.10 3.49 8.09
C PHE A 34 8.06 4.34 7.24
N LEU A 35 7.53 4.96 6.18
CA LEU A 35 8.30 5.86 5.32
C LEU A 35 8.89 7.04 6.09
N ARG A 36 8.11 7.62 7.01
CA ARG A 36 8.55 8.74 7.85
C ARG A 36 9.56 8.35 8.92
N ALA A 37 9.55 7.11 9.37
CA ALA A 37 10.50 6.61 10.38
C ALA A 37 11.83 6.16 9.77
N ALA A 38 11.84 5.74 8.51
CA ALA A 38 13.03 5.24 7.83
C ALA A 38 14.07 6.35 7.62
N GLU A 39 15.36 6.02 7.76
CA GLU A 39 16.48 6.89 7.41
C GLU A 39 16.53 7.14 5.90
N ARG A 40 16.33 6.09 5.12
CA ARG A 40 16.20 6.10 3.66
C ARG A 40 15.04 5.21 3.24
N ALA A 41 14.33 5.60 2.18
CA ALA A 41 13.27 4.79 1.64
C ALA A 41 13.29 4.74 0.11
N THR A 42 13.02 3.55 -0.42
CA THR A 42 12.76 3.32 -1.85
C THR A 42 11.38 2.71 -1.99
N VAL A 43 10.57 3.27 -2.88
CA VAL A 43 9.25 2.72 -3.22
C VAL A 43 9.33 2.06 -4.59
N ILE A 44 9.10 0.75 -4.65
CA ILE A 44 9.01 -0.01 -5.89
C ILE A 44 7.53 -0.21 -6.21
N THR A 45 7.01 0.56 -7.16
CA THR A 45 5.62 0.45 -7.59
C THR A 45 5.49 -0.59 -8.70
N VAL A 46 4.64 -1.60 -8.46
CA VAL A 46 4.47 -2.75 -9.35
C VAL A 46 3.63 -2.37 -10.57
N CYS A 47 2.38 -1.94 -10.36
CA CYS A 47 1.44 -1.61 -11.43
C CYS A 47 1.57 -0.13 -11.85
N ALA A 48 2.69 0.18 -12.48
CA ALA A 48 2.99 1.52 -13.00
C ALA A 48 3.15 1.54 -14.53
N GLY A 49 2.74 0.49 -15.21
CA GLY A 49 2.85 0.36 -16.69
C GLY A 49 2.05 1.43 -17.43
N ILE A 50 2.52 1.79 -18.62
CA ILE A 50 1.84 2.76 -19.47
C ILE A 50 0.90 2.00 -20.41
N ALA A 51 -0.42 2.14 -20.17
CA ALA A 51 -1.43 1.50 -20.99
C ALA A 51 -1.52 2.17 -22.38
N THR A 52 -1.68 1.33 -23.41
CA THR A 52 -1.95 1.78 -24.79
C THR A 52 -3.33 1.32 -25.26
N ALA A 53 -4.12 0.74 -24.35
CA ALA A 53 -5.48 0.27 -24.60
C ALA A 53 -6.48 1.44 -24.61
N PRO A 54 -7.72 1.24 -25.12
CA PRO A 54 -8.80 2.20 -24.96
C PRO A 54 -9.09 2.52 -23.47
N PRO A 55 -9.69 3.69 -23.19
CA PRO A 55 -10.04 4.07 -21.83
C PRO A 55 -10.89 3.01 -21.10
N SER A 56 -10.46 2.65 -19.90
CA SER A 56 -11.19 1.78 -18.99
C SER A 56 -12.40 2.49 -18.38
N ASP A 57 -13.25 1.76 -17.64
CA ASP A 57 -14.35 2.38 -16.90
C ASP A 57 -13.83 3.31 -15.79
N TYR A 58 -12.69 2.98 -15.19
CA TYR A 58 -12.05 3.85 -14.20
C TYR A 58 -11.51 5.14 -14.85
N ASP A 59 -10.94 5.06 -16.06
CA ASP A 59 -10.52 6.27 -16.79
C ASP A 59 -11.72 7.17 -17.09
N ARG A 60 -12.83 6.60 -17.55
CA ARG A 60 -14.07 7.36 -17.80
C ARG A 60 -14.58 8.03 -16.51
N LEU A 61 -14.56 7.30 -15.39
CA LEU A 61 -14.95 7.82 -14.08
C LEU A 61 -14.05 9.00 -13.65
N THR A 62 -12.76 8.90 -13.91
CA THR A 62 -11.75 9.91 -13.56
C THR A 62 -11.50 10.92 -14.69
N ARG A 63 -12.34 10.91 -15.75
CA ARG A 63 -12.27 11.83 -16.90
C ARG A 63 -10.92 11.79 -17.63
N ALA A 64 -10.37 10.59 -17.82
CA ALA A 64 -9.15 10.36 -18.56
C ALA A 64 -9.47 9.81 -19.96
N ASP A 65 -9.32 10.64 -20.99
CA ASP A 65 -9.59 10.27 -22.37
C ASP A 65 -8.41 9.53 -23.02
N ASP A 66 -7.19 9.75 -22.51
CA ASP A 66 -5.94 9.08 -22.95
C ASP A 66 -5.31 8.31 -21.77
N PRO A 67 -5.45 6.98 -21.72
CA PRO A 67 -4.85 6.16 -20.68
C PRO A 67 -3.32 6.27 -20.61
N ALA A 68 -2.64 6.38 -21.75
CA ALA A 68 -1.19 6.51 -21.76
C ALA A 68 -0.73 7.84 -21.15
N GLN A 69 -1.43 8.92 -21.45
CA GLN A 69 -1.19 10.23 -20.83
C GLN A 69 -1.47 10.18 -19.32
N ARG A 70 -2.57 9.55 -18.93
CA ARG A 70 -2.93 9.36 -17.51
C ARG A 70 -1.86 8.58 -16.75
N CYS A 71 -1.40 7.45 -17.27
CA CYS A 71 -0.34 6.66 -16.66
C CYS A 71 0.97 7.46 -16.50
N ARG A 72 1.35 8.25 -17.51
CA ARG A 72 2.52 9.14 -17.41
C ARG A 72 2.33 10.23 -16.35
N ALA A 73 1.15 10.84 -16.30
CA ALA A 73 0.82 11.85 -15.28
C ALA A 73 0.91 11.27 -13.87
N ARG A 74 0.34 10.09 -13.63
CA ARG A 74 0.42 9.39 -12.34
C ARG A 74 1.87 9.08 -11.95
N ARG A 75 2.71 8.59 -12.88
CA ARG A 75 4.15 8.37 -12.63
C ARG A 75 4.87 9.67 -12.24
N GLU A 76 4.51 10.78 -12.84
CA GLU A 76 5.13 12.07 -12.53
C GLU A 76 4.66 12.63 -11.18
N GLU A 77 3.38 12.46 -10.85
CA GLU A 77 2.85 12.76 -9.52
C GLU A 77 3.60 11.98 -8.44
N ASP A 78 3.77 10.67 -8.64
CA ASP A 78 4.47 9.80 -7.70
C ASP A 78 5.94 10.20 -7.52
N ARG A 79 6.67 10.43 -8.61
CA ARG A 79 8.06 10.90 -8.54
C ARG A 79 8.18 12.19 -7.73
N ARG A 80 7.28 13.15 -7.97
CA ARG A 80 7.29 14.43 -7.28
C ARG A 80 6.97 14.25 -5.81
N VAL A 81 5.88 13.55 -5.48
CA VAL A 81 5.47 13.33 -4.07
C VAL A 81 6.56 12.61 -3.29
N LEU A 82 7.13 11.55 -3.84
CA LEU A 82 8.18 10.81 -3.16
C LEU A 82 9.45 11.64 -3.01
N ALA A 83 9.85 12.39 -4.05
CA ALA A 83 11.02 13.27 -4.01
C ALA A 83 10.89 14.42 -2.99
N ASP A 84 9.69 15.00 -2.85
CA ASP A 84 9.39 16.06 -1.87
C ASP A 84 9.62 15.58 -0.41
N HIS A 85 9.58 14.26 -0.20
CA HIS A 85 9.84 13.62 1.08
C HIS A 85 11.23 12.96 1.17
N GLY A 86 12.06 13.05 0.13
CA GLY A 86 13.39 12.43 0.09
C GLY A 86 13.36 10.91 -0.15
N TRP A 87 12.25 10.36 -0.66
CA TRP A 87 12.10 8.95 -1.00
C TRP A 87 12.36 8.70 -2.49
N SER A 88 12.90 7.53 -2.82
CA SER A 88 13.29 7.18 -4.19
C SER A 88 12.23 6.34 -4.88
N PRO A 89 11.63 6.78 -6.01
CA PRO A 89 10.67 5.98 -6.77
C PRO A 89 11.35 5.04 -7.75
N ILE A 90 10.86 3.80 -7.85
CA ILE A 90 11.16 2.83 -8.90
C ILE A 90 9.83 2.32 -9.44
N HIS A 91 9.59 2.47 -10.75
CA HIS A 91 8.37 2.03 -11.40
C HIS A 91 8.63 0.78 -12.25
N LEU A 92 7.88 -0.30 -11.99
CA LEU A 92 7.83 -1.44 -12.89
C LEU A 92 6.81 -1.18 -14.02
N ASP A 93 6.92 -1.96 -15.11
CA ASP A 93 6.08 -1.78 -16.28
C ASP A 93 4.90 -2.78 -16.33
N VAL A 94 4.42 -3.24 -15.17
CA VAL A 94 3.19 -4.04 -15.10
C VAL A 94 1.99 -3.09 -15.26
N LEU A 95 1.06 -3.44 -16.15
CA LEU A 95 -0.16 -2.66 -16.34
C LEU A 95 -1.11 -2.83 -15.15
N ASP A 96 -1.90 -1.81 -14.84
CA ASP A 96 -3.04 -1.90 -13.91
C ASP A 96 -4.07 -2.93 -14.40
N ALA A 97 -4.79 -3.53 -13.48
CA ALA A 97 -5.82 -4.54 -13.72
C ALA A 97 -6.81 -4.18 -14.84
N PRO A 98 -7.35 -2.94 -14.94
CA PRO A 98 -8.27 -2.58 -16.01
C PRO A 98 -7.71 -2.72 -17.44
N TYR A 99 -6.39 -2.81 -17.59
CA TYR A 99 -5.70 -2.94 -18.88
C TYR A 99 -5.10 -4.33 -19.11
N ARG A 100 -5.37 -5.28 -18.21
CA ARG A 100 -4.90 -6.66 -18.30
C ARG A 100 -6.06 -7.63 -18.49
N THR A 101 -5.70 -8.80 -18.97
CA THR A 101 -6.57 -9.99 -18.98
C THR A 101 -5.85 -11.10 -18.21
N PRO A 102 -6.52 -12.19 -17.82
CA PRO A 102 -5.83 -13.33 -17.21
C PRO A 102 -4.66 -13.87 -18.04
N ALA A 103 -4.76 -13.78 -19.37
CA ALA A 103 -3.70 -14.23 -20.29
C ALA A 103 -2.49 -13.27 -20.35
N THR A 104 -2.68 -11.98 -20.03
CA THR A 104 -1.62 -10.95 -20.05
C THR A 104 -1.15 -10.56 -18.65
N THR A 105 -1.75 -11.10 -17.60
CA THR A 105 -1.29 -10.90 -16.23
C THR A 105 0.02 -11.66 -16.00
N PRO A 106 1.11 -10.98 -15.64
CA PRO A 106 2.38 -11.66 -15.41
C PRO A 106 2.29 -12.58 -14.18
N HIS A 107 2.97 -13.70 -14.23
CA HIS A 107 3.08 -14.58 -13.07
C HIS A 107 3.86 -13.87 -11.94
N PRO A 108 3.48 -14.04 -10.67
CA PRO A 108 4.15 -13.39 -9.54
C PRO A 108 5.68 -13.57 -9.53
N ALA A 109 6.20 -14.72 -9.96
CA ALA A 109 7.64 -14.97 -10.05
C ALA A 109 8.37 -14.05 -11.04
N VAL A 110 7.72 -13.63 -12.13
CA VAL A 110 8.29 -12.68 -13.08
C VAL A 110 8.42 -11.30 -12.45
N ILE A 111 7.41 -10.88 -11.70
CA ILE A 111 7.41 -9.62 -10.96
C ILE A 111 8.44 -9.67 -9.84
N ALA A 112 8.53 -10.79 -9.10
CA ALA A 112 9.54 -11.00 -8.05
C ALA A 112 10.96 -10.84 -8.60
N ALA A 113 11.26 -11.44 -9.76
CA ALA A 113 12.55 -11.29 -10.43
C ALA A 113 12.83 -9.82 -10.82
N ALA A 114 11.82 -9.10 -11.31
CA ALA A 114 11.94 -7.69 -11.64
C ALA A 114 12.16 -6.79 -10.41
N ILE A 115 11.53 -7.11 -9.28
CA ILE A 115 11.76 -6.45 -7.99
C ILE A 115 13.19 -6.73 -7.51
N ALA A 116 13.61 -8.01 -7.48
CA ALA A 116 14.92 -8.42 -7.01
C ALA A 116 16.08 -7.73 -7.75
N GLN A 117 15.95 -7.53 -9.07
CA GLN A 117 16.93 -6.79 -9.87
C GLN A 117 17.04 -5.30 -9.52
N ARG A 118 16.06 -4.74 -8.83
CA ARG A 118 15.96 -3.31 -8.47
C ARG A 118 16.04 -3.07 -6.98
N LEU A 119 16.10 -4.15 -6.21
CA LEU A 119 16.24 -4.06 -4.75
C LEU A 119 17.60 -3.42 -4.43
N PRO A 120 17.65 -2.31 -3.67
CA PRO A 120 18.93 -1.73 -3.25
C PRO A 120 19.76 -2.75 -2.46
N ALA A 121 21.04 -2.85 -2.78
CA ALA A 121 21.95 -3.81 -2.13
C ALA A 121 22.13 -3.57 -0.62
N ASP A 122 21.82 -2.37 -0.17
CA ASP A 122 21.87 -1.92 1.22
C ASP A 122 20.47 -1.86 1.88
N ALA A 123 19.47 -2.46 1.25
CA ALA A 123 18.15 -2.62 1.86
C ALA A 123 18.26 -3.45 3.15
N THR A 124 17.60 -3.01 4.20
CA THR A 124 17.56 -3.69 5.51
C THR A 124 16.13 -4.04 5.91
N HIS A 125 15.15 -3.33 5.36
CA HIS A 125 13.74 -3.52 5.70
C HIS A 125 12.89 -3.59 4.44
N LEU A 126 11.86 -4.42 4.51
CA LEU A 126 10.88 -4.61 3.43
C LEU A 126 9.47 -4.41 3.99
N LEU A 127 8.65 -3.62 3.32
CA LEU A 127 7.24 -3.44 3.62
C LEU A 127 6.42 -3.84 2.39
N ILE A 128 5.53 -4.83 2.55
CA ILE A 128 4.73 -5.38 1.44
C ILE A 128 3.24 -5.24 1.71
N PRO A 129 2.38 -5.17 0.68
CA PRO A 129 0.94 -5.09 0.87
C PRO A 129 0.37 -6.40 1.42
N ALA A 130 -0.69 -6.33 2.22
CA ALA A 130 -1.41 -7.50 2.74
C ALA A 130 -2.42 -8.07 1.73
N GLY A 131 -2.92 -7.24 0.83
CA GLY A 131 -4.03 -7.56 -0.07
C GLY A 131 -5.39 -7.51 0.63
N VAL A 132 -5.52 -6.77 1.74
CA VAL A 132 -6.83 -6.51 2.36
C VAL A 132 -7.67 -5.67 1.39
N GLY A 133 -8.87 -6.15 1.08
CA GLY A 133 -9.68 -5.57 0.02
C GLY A 133 -9.75 -6.43 -1.23
N CYS A 134 -8.89 -7.44 -1.32
CA CYS A 134 -8.86 -8.43 -2.40
C CYS A 134 -8.73 -7.81 -3.81
N HIS A 135 -8.16 -6.60 -3.91
CA HIS A 135 -7.86 -6.01 -5.21
C HIS A 135 -6.77 -6.84 -5.90
N GLU A 136 -6.99 -7.23 -7.15
CA GLU A 136 -6.12 -8.17 -7.85
C GLU A 136 -4.67 -7.68 -7.98
N ASP A 137 -4.42 -6.38 -8.13
CA ASP A 137 -3.08 -5.81 -8.19
C ASP A 137 -2.37 -5.86 -6.84
N HIS A 138 -3.11 -5.69 -5.74
CA HIS A 138 -2.56 -5.81 -4.39
C HIS A 138 -2.19 -7.26 -4.08
N LEU A 139 -3.05 -8.20 -4.46
CA LEU A 139 -2.76 -9.63 -4.34
C LEU A 139 -1.54 -10.03 -5.19
N LEU A 140 -1.46 -9.54 -6.43
CA LEU A 140 -0.35 -9.79 -7.35
C LEU A 140 0.98 -9.25 -6.80
N ALA A 141 0.99 -8.01 -6.32
CA ALA A 141 2.17 -7.38 -5.71
C ALA A 141 2.60 -8.09 -4.42
N ARG A 142 1.65 -8.47 -3.56
CA ARG A 142 1.89 -9.27 -2.36
C ARG A 142 2.53 -10.61 -2.71
N ASP A 143 1.90 -11.36 -3.60
CA ASP A 143 2.33 -12.72 -3.93
C ASP A 143 3.70 -12.70 -4.60
N ALA A 144 4.01 -11.68 -5.40
CA ALA A 144 5.35 -11.47 -5.93
C ALA A 144 6.37 -11.16 -4.83
N ALA A 145 6.04 -10.26 -3.90
CA ALA A 145 6.95 -9.89 -2.81
C ALA A 145 7.22 -11.05 -1.83
N LEU A 146 6.26 -11.94 -1.63
CA LEU A 146 6.44 -13.15 -0.83
C LEU A 146 7.45 -14.16 -1.43
N LEU A 147 7.69 -14.10 -2.74
CA LEU A 147 8.68 -14.94 -3.43
C LEU A 147 10.12 -14.38 -3.39
N LEU A 148 10.32 -13.17 -2.86
CA LEU A 148 11.66 -12.60 -2.76
C LEU A 148 12.54 -13.38 -1.77
N ASP A 149 13.83 -13.50 -2.06
CA ASP A 149 14.81 -13.84 -1.05
C ASP A 149 14.92 -12.68 -0.06
N ARG A 150 14.57 -12.96 1.19
CA ARG A 150 14.55 -11.99 2.27
C ARG A 150 15.71 -12.18 3.25
N SER A 151 16.74 -12.93 2.86
CA SER A 151 17.92 -13.14 3.69
C SER A 151 18.53 -11.79 4.09
N GLY A 152 18.55 -11.50 5.38
CA GLY A 152 19.06 -10.24 5.92
C GLY A 152 18.09 -9.06 5.88
N LEU A 153 16.83 -9.26 5.44
CA LEU A 153 15.79 -8.24 5.45
C LEU A 153 14.80 -8.49 6.60
N GLU A 154 14.53 -7.46 7.38
CA GLU A 154 13.39 -7.44 8.28
C GLU A 154 12.14 -7.07 7.48
N ALA A 155 11.18 -7.98 7.39
CA ALA A 155 10.01 -7.79 6.53
C ALA A 155 8.72 -7.60 7.35
N ASN A 156 7.90 -6.67 6.92
CA ASN A 156 6.56 -6.42 7.45
C ASN A 156 5.53 -6.41 6.31
N VAL A 157 4.29 -6.76 6.67
CA VAL A 157 3.13 -6.72 5.79
C VAL A 157 2.22 -5.61 6.28
N MET A 158 1.84 -4.65 5.41
CA MET A 158 0.95 -3.53 5.77
C MET A 158 -0.47 -3.75 5.28
N ALA A 159 -1.45 -3.32 6.05
CA ALA A 159 -2.84 -3.26 5.61
C ALA A 159 -3.03 -2.19 4.55
N ASP A 160 -3.75 -2.54 3.50
CA ASP A 160 -3.91 -1.72 2.28
C ASP A 160 -4.97 -0.62 2.50
N TYR A 161 -4.56 0.57 2.85
CA TYR A 161 -5.44 1.73 2.97
C TYR A 161 -5.67 2.37 1.57
N PRO A 162 -6.88 2.77 1.17
CA PRO A 162 -8.10 2.84 1.98
C PRO A 162 -8.96 1.57 2.01
N TYR A 163 -8.59 0.51 1.31
CA TYR A 163 -9.40 -0.73 1.21
C TYR A 163 -9.66 -1.35 2.58
N ALA A 164 -8.63 -1.49 3.40
CA ALA A 164 -8.74 -2.05 4.74
C ALA A 164 -9.77 -1.28 5.60
N ALA A 165 -9.71 0.05 5.55
CA ALA A 165 -10.63 0.91 6.28
C ALA A 165 -12.05 0.95 5.66
N ALA A 166 -12.18 0.64 4.37
CA ALA A 166 -13.49 0.56 3.72
C ALA A 166 -14.32 -0.65 4.19
N TYR A 167 -13.66 -1.68 4.73
CA TYR A 167 -14.32 -2.82 5.38
C TYR A 167 -14.51 -2.63 6.89
N GLY A 168 -14.12 -1.49 7.42
CA GLY A 168 -14.07 -1.19 8.84
C GLY A 168 -12.77 -1.64 9.51
N TRP A 169 -12.41 -0.96 10.57
CA TRP A 169 -11.30 -1.36 11.40
C TRP A 169 -11.74 -2.44 12.40
N PRO A 170 -11.02 -3.55 12.52
CA PRO A 170 -11.26 -4.54 13.58
C PRO A 170 -11.24 -3.91 14.97
N GLY A 171 -12.00 -4.47 15.90
CA GLY A 171 -12.09 -3.96 17.26
C GLY A 171 -10.75 -3.91 18.01
N TRP A 172 -9.80 -4.78 17.64
CA TRP A 172 -8.44 -4.73 18.18
C TRP A 172 -7.61 -3.53 17.67
N VAL A 173 -8.03 -2.89 16.56
CA VAL A 173 -7.44 -1.62 16.06
C VAL A 173 -8.03 -0.43 16.80
N LEU A 174 -9.36 -0.41 16.94
CA LEU A 174 -10.09 0.70 17.56
C LEU A 174 -10.06 0.68 19.10
N GLY A 175 -9.85 -0.50 19.70
CA GLY A 175 -10.09 -0.75 21.13
C GLY A 175 -11.57 -0.95 21.49
N GLU A 176 -12.46 -0.92 20.50
CA GLU A 176 -13.91 -1.12 20.62
C GLU A 176 -14.47 -1.66 19.30
N ALA A 177 -15.73 -2.10 19.31
CA ALA A 177 -16.39 -2.53 18.06
C ALA A 177 -16.55 -1.34 17.09
N ASP A 178 -16.35 -1.59 15.78
CA ASP A 178 -16.59 -0.57 14.78
C ASP A 178 -18.08 -0.23 14.71
N PRO A 179 -18.48 1.03 14.93
CA PRO A 179 -19.89 1.41 14.93
C PRO A 179 -20.50 1.54 13.53
N GLU A 180 -19.66 1.53 12.48
CA GLU A 180 -20.10 1.75 11.09
C GLU A 180 -20.14 0.44 10.28
N HIS A 181 -19.42 -0.61 10.72
CA HIS A 181 -19.28 -1.86 9.97
C HIS A 181 -19.61 -3.08 10.83
N LEU A 182 -20.32 -4.03 10.22
CA LEU A 182 -20.63 -5.30 10.86
C LEU A 182 -19.47 -6.29 10.67
N ALA A 183 -18.93 -6.79 11.80
CA ALA A 183 -17.92 -7.85 11.85
C ALA A 183 -16.71 -7.64 10.91
N PRO A 184 -16.01 -6.48 10.98
CA PRO A 184 -14.83 -6.22 10.15
C PRO A 184 -13.75 -7.30 10.31
N GLU A 185 -13.62 -7.91 11.50
CA GLU A 185 -12.70 -9.01 11.76
C GLU A 185 -12.90 -10.18 10.78
N THR A 186 -14.14 -10.56 10.51
CA THR A 186 -14.44 -11.67 9.59
C THR A 186 -13.96 -11.38 8.17
N THR A 187 -14.12 -10.12 7.73
CA THR A 187 -13.67 -9.68 6.40
C THR A 187 -12.14 -9.67 6.32
N TRP A 188 -11.47 -9.15 7.36
CA TRP A 188 -10.02 -9.14 7.42
C TRP A 188 -9.43 -10.54 7.51
N ASP A 189 -9.98 -11.42 8.33
CA ASP A 189 -9.56 -12.82 8.45
C ASP A 189 -9.72 -13.58 7.12
N ALA A 190 -10.79 -13.32 6.38
CA ALA A 190 -10.99 -13.90 5.06
C ALA A 190 -9.92 -13.42 4.06
N ALA A 191 -9.63 -12.12 4.03
CA ALA A 191 -8.63 -11.53 3.15
C ALA A 191 -7.20 -12.02 3.46
N LEU A 192 -6.87 -12.17 4.74
CA LEU A 192 -5.54 -12.58 5.21
C LEU A 192 -5.35 -14.11 5.25
N ARG A 193 -6.39 -14.90 5.04
CA ARG A 193 -6.37 -16.37 5.27
C ARG A 193 -5.19 -17.08 4.61
N SER A 194 -4.85 -16.73 3.38
CA SER A 194 -3.76 -17.39 2.63
C SER A 194 -2.37 -17.09 3.17
N ILE A 195 -2.19 -15.95 3.84
CA ILE A 195 -0.90 -15.51 4.38
C ILE A 195 -0.84 -15.55 5.91
N ARG A 196 -1.96 -15.80 6.59
CA ARG A 196 -2.04 -15.79 8.06
C ARG A 196 -0.96 -16.63 8.75
N PRO A 197 -0.58 -17.82 8.26
CA PRO A 197 0.50 -18.61 8.87
C PRO A 197 1.89 -17.96 8.79
N LEU A 198 2.06 -16.97 7.93
CA LEU A 198 3.30 -16.24 7.72
C LEU A 198 3.40 -14.96 8.56
N LEU A 199 2.32 -14.58 9.25
CA LEU A 199 2.21 -13.31 9.96
C LEU A 199 2.41 -13.49 11.46
N GLY A 200 3.23 -12.62 12.05
CA GLY A 200 3.28 -12.43 13.50
C GLY A 200 2.06 -11.64 14.03
N ASP A 201 2.15 -11.21 15.29
CA ASP A 201 1.10 -10.40 15.90
C ASP A 201 1.03 -9.01 15.25
N PRO A 202 -0.17 -8.47 15.00
CA PRO A 202 -0.34 -7.15 14.39
C PRO A 202 0.15 -6.03 15.31
N GLY A 203 0.76 -5.04 14.69
CA GLY A 203 1.02 -3.74 15.30
C GLY A 203 0.07 -2.68 14.73
N VAL A 204 -0.40 -1.79 15.60
CA VAL A 204 -1.25 -0.64 15.23
C VAL A 204 -0.48 0.65 15.46
N VAL A 205 -0.40 1.48 14.45
CA VAL A 205 0.11 2.85 14.55
C VAL A 205 -1.05 3.81 14.56
N ALA A 206 -1.25 4.52 15.66
CA ALA A 206 -2.18 5.62 15.74
C ALA A 206 -1.45 6.91 15.31
N LEU A 207 -1.84 7.46 14.16
CA LEU A 207 -1.29 8.71 13.65
C LEU A 207 -1.83 9.90 14.46
N SER A 208 -0.96 10.78 14.90
CA SER A 208 -1.34 12.06 15.47
C SER A 208 -2.07 12.93 14.44
N THR A 209 -2.81 13.94 14.88
CA THR A 209 -3.47 14.90 13.98
C THR A 209 -2.49 15.55 12.99
N ALA A 210 -1.28 15.84 13.43
CA ALA A 210 -0.24 16.41 12.58
C ALA A 210 0.23 15.40 11.50
N GLU A 211 0.42 14.13 11.85
CA GLU A 211 0.77 13.07 10.91
C GLU A 211 -0.34 12.80 9.91
N GLN A 212 -1.61 12.78 10.35
CA GLN A 212 -2.77 12.66 9.47
C GLN A 212 -2.81 13.81 8.46
N ALA A 213 -2.63 15.06 8.92
CA ALA A 213 -2.60 16.23 8.06
C ALA A 213 -1.45 16.17 7.04
N ALA A 214 -0.26 15.74 7.47
CA ALA A 214 0.90 15.57 6.60
C ALA A 214 0.70 14.47 5.55
N LYS A 215 0.13 13.32 5.94
CA LYS A 215 -0.24 12.23 5.04
C LYS A 215 -1.24 12.68 3.98
N LEU A 216 -2.30 13.41 4.40
CA LEU A 216 -3.28 13.96 3.47
C LEU A 216 -2.67 15.01 2.54
N ALA A 217 -1.76 15.85 3.04
CA ALA A 217 -1.07 16.83 2.21
C ALA A 217 -0.20 16.15 1.13
N ALA A 218 0.51 15.09 1.48
CA ALA A 218 1.26 14.27 0.52
C ALA A 218 0.33 13.61 -0.50
N PHE A 219 -0.78 12.99 -0.05
CA PHE A 219 -1.73 12.33 -0.96
C PHE A 219 -2.41 13.31 -1.93
N ARG A 220 -2.65 14.56 -1.55
CA ARG A 220 -3.14 15.59 -2.47
C ARG A 220 -2.20 15.84 -3.66
N GLY A 221 -0.94 15.50 -3.54
CA GLY A 221 0.02 15.53 -4.65
C GLY A 221 -0.31 14.55 -5.79
N TYR A 222 -1.11 13.51 -5.51
CA TYR A 222 -1.66 12.58 -6.49
C TYR A 222 -3.01 13.10 -7.02
N ALA A 223 -2.97 14.27 -7.68
CA ALA A 223 -4.17 14.99 -8.11
C ALA A 223 -5.07 14.15 -9.02
N THR A 224 -4.49 13.26 -9.84
CA THR A 224 -5.25 12.35 -10.72
C THR A 224 -6.06 11.30 -9.94
N GLN A 225 -5.77 11.06 -8.67
CA GLN A 225 -6.41 10.04 -7.82
C GLN A 225 -7.28 10.66 -6.72
N TRP A 226 -6.94 11.87 -6.29
CA TRP A 226 -7.58 12.53 -5.15
C TRP A 226 -9.11 12.56 -5.24
N ASP A 227 -9.64 13.14 -6.32
CA ASP A 227 -11.10 13.34 -6.46
C ASP A 227 -11.86 12.01 -6.49
N ALA A 228 -11.34 11.00 -7.18
CA ALA A 228 -11.97 9.69 -7.29
C ALA A 228 -11.98 8.95 -5.94
N THR A 229 -10.93 9.13 -5.15
CA THR A 229 -10.81 8.48 -3.84
C THR A 229 -11.66 9.19 -2.79
N GLU A 230 -11.74 10.52 -2.81
CA GLU A 230 -12.55 11.29 -1.87
C GLU A 230 -14.05 11.24 -2.17
N ALA A 231 -14.45 11.11 -3.44
CA ALA A 231 -15.87 11.03 -3.83
C ALA A 231 -16.55 9.72 -3.43
N GLY A 232 -15.78 8.65 -3.20
CA GLY A 232 -16.32 7.34 -2.83
C GLY A 232 -16.61 7.23 -1.33
N PRO A 233 -17.87 7.06 -0.89
CA PRO A 233 -18.20 7.04 0.55
C PRO A 233 -17.46 5.93 1.32
N SER A 234 -17.15 4.81 0.67
CA SER A 234 -16.40 3.70 1.28
C SER A 234 -14.89 3.85 1.22
N ARG A 235 -14.36 4.74 0.38
CA ARG A 235 -12.91 4.91 0.14
C ARG A 235 -12.38 6.29 0.51
N GLN A 236 -13.21 7.13 1.12
CA GLN A 236 -12.81 8.48 1.51
C GLN A 236 -11.57 8.43 2.41
N VAL A 237 -10.43 8.88 1.87
CA VAL A 237 -9.13 8.85 2.56
C VAL A 237 -9.11 9.80 3.75
N SER A 238 -9.76 10.97 3.64
CA SER A 238 -9.81 11.98 4.70
C SER A 238 -10.79 11.64 5.83
N HIS A 239 -11.49 10.49 5.77
CA HIS A 239 -12.48 10.15 6.79
C HIS A 239 -11.85 10.05 8.19
N PRO A 240 -12.35 10.81 9.19
CA PRO A 240 -11.67 11.01 10.48
C PRO A 240 -11.57 9.74 11.34
N ARG A 241 -12.37 8.71 11.07
CA ARG A 241 -12.29 7.41 11.75
C ARG A 241 -11.40 6.40 11.03
N ARG A 242 -11.02 6.68 9.78
CA ARG A 242 -10.25 5.75 8.94
C ARG A 242 -8.78 6.11 8.88
N ILE A 243 -8.49 7.39 8.60
CA ILE A 243 -7.12 7.87 8.45
C ILE A 243 -6.22 7.72 9.68
N PRO A 244 -6.73 7.71 10.94
CA PRO A 244 -5.86 7.69 12.11
C PRO A 244 -5.01 6.44 12.27
N TYR A 245 -5.32 5.35 11.56
CA TYR A 245 -4.66 4.07 11.82
C TYR A 245 -3.87 3.56 10.62
N GLU A 246 -2.73 2.96 10.92
CA GLU A 246 -1.99 2.06 10.04
C GLU A 246 -1.73 0.75 10.79
N VAL A 247 -1.82 -0.34 10.08
CA VAL A 247 -1.65 -1.69 10.65
C VAL A 247 -0.60 -2.44 9.87
N ALA A 248 0.31 -3.08 10.58
CA ALA A 248 1.28 -3.96 9.97
C ALA A 248 1.51 -5.22 10.82
N TRP A 249 1.98 -6.28 10.18
CA TRP A 249 2.38 -7.54 10.78
C TRP A 249 3.83 -7.84 10.45
N PRO A 250 4.65 -8.30 11.42
CA PRO A 250 5.92 -8.91 11.07
C PRO A 250 5.70 -10.10 10.15
N LEU A 251 6.48 -10.20 9.08
CA LEU A 251 6.51 -11.38 8.23
C LEU A 251 7.51 -12.38 8.80
N LEU A 252 7.01 -13.51 9.25
CA LEU A 252 7.84 -14.54 9.89
C LEU A 252 8.83 -15.13 8.88
N ALA A 253 10.01 -15.51 9.38
CA ALA A 253 10.98 -16.26 8.57
C ALA A 253 10.38 -17.62 8.19
N SER A 254 10.48 -17.98 6.92
CA SER A 254 10.10 -19.30 6.40
C SER A 254 11.18 -20.33 6.67
#